data_fb3e28ced96249cabe5725f5a1bba4e5
#
_entry.id   fb3e28ced96249cabe5725f5a1bba4e5
#
_cell.length_a   1.000
_cell.length_b   1.000
_cell.length_c   1.000
_cell.angle_alpha   90.00
_cell.angle_beta   90.00
_cell.angle_gamma   90.00
#
_symmetry.space_group_name_H-M   'P 1'
#
loop_
_entity.id
_entity.type
_entity.pdbx_description
1 polymer ?
#
loop_
_entity_poly.entity_id
_entity_poly.type
_entity_poly.pdbx_seq_one_letter_code
_entity_poly.pdbx_strand_id
1 'polypeptide(L)'
;MSDDRILVVDELVAGYVPEVNILNGCNIEVRAGEFVGVIGPNGAGKSTVLKAILGQCGVRGGKVSFLGNDITGMKAHELVEQGVGYVPQTQNVFQSLTVSENLEMGCFIKPSVFNERFEYVTSLFPKLRERANQRAGSLS
;
A
#
# COMPACT_ATOMS: atom_id res chain seq x y z
N MET A 1 21.85 13.97 -14.18
CA MET A 1 20.39 13.85 -14.20
C MET A 1 20.01 13.12 -12.91
N SER A 2 19.25 13.76 -12.04
CA SER A 2 18.74 13.05 -10.84
C SER A 2 17.80 11.96 -11.31
N ASP A 3 17.98 10.75 -10.80
CA ASP A 3 17.07 9.62 -11.03
C ASP A 3 15.73 10.00 -10.36
N ASP A 4 14.69 10.24 -11.14
CA ASP A 4 13.35 10.62 -10.68
C ASP A 4 12.48 9.40 -10.32
N ARG A 5 13.05 8.18 -10.39
CA ARG A 5 12.38 6.94 -10.04
C ARG A 5 12.24 6.82 -8.53
N ILE A 6 11.00 6.71 -8.07
CA ILE A 6 10.68 6.54 -6.65
C ILE A 6 10.53 5.08 -6.25
N LEU A 7 10.10 4.21 -7.18
CA LEU A 7 10.01 2.76 -6.97
C LEU A 7 10.64 2.06 -8.17
N VAL A 8 11.51 1.10 -7.90
CA VAL A 8 12.09 0.22 -8.91
C VAL A 8 11.96 -1.23 -8.43
N VAL A 9 11.35 -2.05 -9.24
CA VAL A 9 11.29 -3.51 -9.11
C VAL A 9 12.12 -4.07 -10.25
N ASP A 10 13.14 -4.83 -9.92
CA ASP A 10 14.12 -5.35 -10.86
C ASP A 10 14.21 -6.87 -10.75
N GLU A 11 13.93 -7.59 -11.85
CA GLU A 11 13.99 -9.04 -11.99
C GLU A 11 13.32 -9.80 -10.83
N LEU A 12 12.18 -9.30 -10.32
CA LEU A 12 11.53 -9.81 -9.13
C LEU A 12 10.98 -11.23 -9.34
N VAL A 13 11.44 -12.16 -8.52
CA VAL A 13 10.95 -13.54 -8.42
C VAL A 13 10.29 -13.74 -7.07
N ALA A 14 9.01 -14.10 -7.05
CA ALA A 14 8.26 -14.22 -5.81
C ALA A 14 7.07 -15.19 -5.91
N GLY A 15 6.62 -15.68 -4.75
CA GLY A 15 5.47 -16.58 -4.64
C GLY A 15 5.08 -16.85 -3.19
N TYR A 16 3.95 -17.54 -2.99
CA TYR A 16 3.38 -17.81 -1.66
C TYR A 16 3.86 -19.14 -1.06
N VAL A 17 4.12 -20.13 -1.91
CA VAL A 17 4.49 -21.49 -1.49
C VAL A 17 5.96 -21.72 -1.84
N PRO A 18 6.76 -22.34 -0.98
CA PRO A 18 8.13 -22.71 -1.32
C PRO A 18 8.20 -23.40 -2.69
N GLU A 19 9.23 -23.07 -3.46
CA GLU A 19 9.51 -23.61 -4.81
C GLU A 19 8.49 -23.28 -5.91
N VAL A 20 7.37 -22.60 -5.60
CA VAL A 20 6.40 -22.17 -6.61
C VAL A 20 6.51 -20.66 -6.82
N ASN A 21 7.06 -20.26 -7.96
CA ASN A 21 7.13 -18.86 -8.36
C ASN A 21 5.87 -18.47 -9.11
N ILE A 22 5.26 -17.35 -8.71
CA ILE A 22 4.19 -16.69 -9.45
C ILE A 22 4.76 -15.56 -10.30
N LEU A 23 5.76 -14.87 -9.77
CA LEU A 23 6.55 -13.89 -10.51
C LEU A 23 7.89 -14.51 -10.91
N ASN A 24 8.27 -14.32 -12.17
CA ASN A 24 9.48 -14.87 -12.78
C ASN A 24 10.23 -13.76 -13.54
N GLY A 25 10.89 -12.84 -12.81
CA GLY A 25 11.63 -11.73 -13.40
C GLY A 25 10.74 -10.54 -13.75
N CYS A 26 9.90 -10.08 -12.80
CA CYS A 26 9.04 -8.93 -13.01
C CYS A 26 9.81 -7.62 -12.86
N ASN A 27 9.60 -6.69 -13.79
CA ASN A 27 10.22 -5.37 -13.79
C ASN A 27 9.14 -4.28 -13.79
N ILE A 28 9.24 -3.32 -12.86
CA ILE A 28 8.35 -2.16 -12.77
C ILE A 28 9.18 -0.94 -12.34
N GLU A 29 8.92 0.18 -12.97
CA GLU A 29 9.45 1.47 -12.52
C GLU A 29 8.28 2.45 -12.31
N VAL A 30 8.39 3.27 -11.26
CA VAL A 30 7.46 4.37 -10.98
C VAL A 30 8.26 5.62 -10.69
N ARG A 31 7.94 6.71 -11.36
CA ARG A 31 8.58 8.01 -11.18
C ARG A 31 7.79 8.93 -10.28
N ALA A 32 8.42 9.98 -9.80
CA ALA A 32 7.75 10.98 -8.98
C ALA A 32 6.56 11.60 -9.73
N GLY A 33 5.38 11.62 -9.10
CA GLY A 33 4.14 12.13 -9.67
C GLY A 33 3.50 11.25 -10.75
N GLU A 34 4.04 10.06 -11.02
CA GLU A 34 3.51 9.13 -12.02
C GLU A 34 2.38 8.26 -11.44
N PHE A 35 1.41 7.95 -12.29
CA PHE A 35 0.33 7.01 -12.03
C PHE A 35 0.50 5.77 -12.89
N VAL A 36 0.81 4.63 -12.30
CA VAL A 36 1.08 3.38 -13.00
C VAL A 36 -0.06 2.38 -12.81
N GLY A 37 -0.62 1.88 -13.92
CA GLY A 37 -1.64 0.84 -13.92
C GLY A 37 -1.06 -0.54 -14.23
N VAL A 38 -1.33 -1.54 -13.38
CA VAL A 38 -0.99 -2.95 -13.62
C VAL A 38 -2.21 -3.66 -14.18
N ILE A 39 -2.18 -4.02 -15.46
CA ILE A 39 -3.30 -4.65 -16.18
C ILE A 39 -2.93 -6.06 -16.64
N GLY A 40 -3.92 -6.91 -16.81
CA GLY A 40 -3.73 -8.30 -17.28
C GLY A 40 -4.88 -9.22 -16.84
N PRO A 41 -4.92 -10.47 -17.34
CA PRO A 41 -5.95 -11.44 -16.99
C PRO A 41 -5.91 -11.84 -15.50
N ASN A 42 -6.97 -12.47 -15.03
CA ASN A 42 -6.97 -13.06 -13.68
C ASN A 42 -5.91 -14.17 -13.60
N GLY A 43 -5.18 -14.21 -12.47
CA GLY A 43 -4.08 -15.15 -12.29
C GLY A 43 -2.72 -14.71 -12.86
N ALA A 44 -2.63 -13.57 -13.55
CA ALA A 44 -1.37 -13.07 -14.14
C ALA A 44 -0.34 -12.53 -13.12
N GLY A 45 -0.61 -12.61 -11.81
CA GLY A 45 0.33 -12.15 -10.79
C GLY A 45 0.21 -10.66 -10.39
N LYS A 46 -0.79 -9.92 -10.89
CA LYS A 46 -0.98 -8.48 -10.58
C LYS A 46 -0.97 -8.17 -9.07
N SER A 47 -1.78 -8.90 -8.31
CA SER A 47 -1.83 -8.73 -6.86
C SER A 47 -0.58 -9.28 -6.17
N THR A 48 0.10 -10.25 -6.81
CA THR A 48 1.31 -10.85 -6.25
C THR A 48 2.48 -9.87 -6.31
N VAL A 49 2.62 -9.09 -7.38
CA VAL A 49 3.68 -8.08 -7.46
C VAL A 49 3.51 -7.01 -6.37
N LEU A 50 2.28 -6.53 -6.14
CA LEU A 50 2.01 -5.57 -5.06
C LEU A 50 2.32 -6.18 -3.69
N LYS A 51 1.90 -7.43 -3.45
CA LYS A 51 2.18 -8.13 -2.20
C LYS A 51 3.67 -8.45 -2.00
N ALA A 52 4.42 -8.70 -3.07
CA ALA A 52 5.86 -8.89 -3.00
C ALA A 52 6.58 -7.59 -2.62
N ILE A 53 6.20 -6.47 -3.22
CA ILE A 53 6.71 -5.14 -2.85
C ILE A 53 6.45 -4.85 -1.36
N LEU A 54 5.28 -5.25 -0.85
CA LEU A 54 4.86 -5.04 0.55
C LEU A 54 5.38 -6.09 1.54
N GLY A 55 6.26 -7.01 1.12
CA GLY A 55 6.79 -8.06 1.98
C GLY A 55 5.73 -9.08 2.46
N GLN A 56 4.60 -9.21 1.73
CA GLN A 56 3.48 -10.11 2.07
C GLN A 56 3.55 -11.46 1.35
N CYS A 57 4.58 -11.70 0.55
CA CYS A 57 4.90 -13.01 -0.02
C CYS A 57 6.42 -13.19 -0.12
N GLY A 58 6.87 -14.43 -0.28
CA GLY A 58 8.29 -14.75 -0.32
C GLY A 58 8.96 -14.24 -1.61
N VAL A 59 9.94 -13.34 -1.46
CA VAL A 59 10.84 -12.92 -2.52
C VAL A 59 12.02 -13.88 -2.57
N ARG A 60 12.34 -14.39 -3.75
CA ARG A 60 13.42 -15.39 -3.98
C ARG A 60 14.50 -14.88 -4.90
N GLY A 61 14.25 -13.80 -5.61
CA GLY A 61 15.24 -13.19 -6.51
C GLY A 61 14.79 -11.81 -6.93
N GLY A 62 15.72 -11.06 -7.50
CA GLY A 62 15.50 -9.68 -7.86
C GLY A 62 15.58 -8.72 -6.69
N LYS A 63 15.22 -7.49 -6.94
CA LYS A 63 15.35 -6.38 -5.99
C LYS A 63 14.16 -5.44 -6.07
N VAL A 64 13.76 -4.90 -4.92
CA VAL A 64 12.80 -3.79 -4.82
C VAL A 64 13.49 -2.62 -4.13
N SER A 65 13.50 -1.46 -4.75
CA SER A 65 14.03 -0.24 -4.15
C SER A 65 13.01 0.88 -4.15
N PHE A 66 12.97 1.64 -3.05
CA PHE A 66 12.11 2.80 -2.88
C PHE A 66 12.94 4.00 -2.44
N LEU A 67 12.82 5.12 -3.19
CA LEU A 67 13.64 6.32 -2.99
C LEU A 67 15.15 6.02 -2.90
N GLY A 68 15.63 5.07 -3.71
CA GLY A 68 17.03 4.63 -3.74
C GLY A 68 17.42 3.62 -2.65
N ASN A 69 16.58 3.37 -1.65
CA ASN A 69 16.84 2.42 -0.57
C ASN A 69 16.31 1.02 -0.95
N ASP A 70 17.05 -0.02 -0.60
CA ASP A 70 16.62 -1.41 -0.76
C ASP A 70 15.53 -1.74 0.28
N ILE A 71 14.35 -2.12 -0.21
CA ILE A 71 13.21 -2.51 0.61
C ILE A 71 12.81 -3.97 0.39
N THR A 72 13.65 -4.76 -0.27
CA THR A 72 13.36 -6.15 -0.64
C THR A 72 13.06 -7.00 0.60
N GLY A 73 11.86 -7.56 0.69
CA GLY A 73 11.42 -8.38 1.82
C GLY A 73 11.22 -7.62 3.14
N MET A 74 11.27 -6.29 3.13
CA MET A 74 10.98 -5.45 4.30
C MET A 74 9.53 -5.67 4.77
N LYS A 75 9.31 -5.63 6.08
CA LYS A 75 7.97 -5.84 6.65
C LYS A 75 7.05 -4.64 6.39
N ALA A 76 5.76 -4.90 6.27
CA ALA A 76 4.77 -3.87 5.90
C ALA A 76 4.79 -2.64 6.84
N HIS A 77 4.98 -2.81 8.15
CA HIS A 77 5.05 -1.68 9.09
C HIS A 77 6.29 -0.80 8.88
N GLU A 78 7.43 -1.40 8.53
CA GLU A 78 8.66 -0.68 8.23
C GLU A 78 8.52 0.12 6.92
N LEU A 79 7.81 -0.45 5.93
CA LEU A 79 7.50 0.23 4.66
C LEU A 79 6.61 1.46 4.87
N VAL A 80 5.63 1.37 5.78
CA VAL A 80 4.77 2.52 6.12
C VAL A 80 5.59 3.66 6.74
N GLU A 81 6.60 3.35 7.56
CA GLU A 81 7.53 4.35 8.10
C GLU A 81 8.38 5.01 7.00
N GLN A 82 8.65 4.30 5.89
CA GLN A 82 9.31 4.86 4.70
C GLN A 82 8.37 5.71 3.83
N GLY A 83 7.07 5.72 4.10
CA GLY A 83 6.07 6.47 3.35
C GLY A 83 5.30 5.67 2.30
N VAL A 84 5.44 4.34 2.28
CA VAL A 84 4.66 3.47 1.39
C VAL A 84 3.29 3.21 1.99
N GLY A 85 2.22 3.63 1.31
CA GLY A 85 0.84 3.32 1.68
C GLY A 85 0.25 2.19 0.83
N TYR A 86 -0.63 1.39 1.42
CA TYR A 86 -1.35 0.32 0.72
C TYR A 86 -2.82 0.30 1.10
N VAL A 87 -3.68 0.23 0.09
CA VAL A 87 -5.12 0.01 0.29
C VAL A 87 -5.48 -1.37 -0.27
N PRO A 88 -5.83 -2.35 0.59
CA PRO A 88 -6.22 -3.69 0.13
C PRO A 88 -7.57 -3.67 -0.60
N GLN A 89 -7.82 -4.68 -1.42
CA GLN A 89 -9.07 -4.82 -2.16
C GLN A 89 -10.27 -5.07 -1.23
N THR A 90 -10.05 -5.76 -0.12
CA THR A 90 -11.08 -6.15 0.85
C THR A 90 -10.57 -5.91 2.27
N GLN A 91 -11.48 -5.82 3.24
CA GLN A 91 -11.17 -5.69 4.67
C GLN A 91 -10.29 -4.46 4.99
N ASN A 92 -10.52 -3.37 4.26
CA ASN A 92 -9.79 -2.11 4.44
C ASN A 92 -10.48 -1.14 5.42
N VAL A 93 -11.55 -1.58 6.07
CA VAL A 93 -12.32 -0.80 7.04
C VAL A 93 -12.64 -1.65 8.25
N PHE A 94 -12.45 -1.11 9.44
CA PHE A 94 -12.87 -1.72 10.70
C PHE A 94 -14.37 -1.46 10.89
N GLN A 95 -15.20 -2.42 10.53
CA GLN A 95 -16.66 -2.28 10.47
C GLN A 95 -17.31 -1.96 11.84
N SER A 96 -16.71 -2.42 12.93
CA SER A 96 -17.17 -2.16 14.29
C SER A 96 -16.85 -0.77 14.82
N LEU A 97 -15.86 -0.12 14.24
CA LEU A 97 -15.43 1.23 14.60
C LEU A 97 -16.24 2.27 13.85
N THR A 98 -16.32 3.48 14.40
CA THR A 98 -16.89 4.64 13.72
C THR A 98 -16.01 5.11 12.57
N VAL A 99 -16.53 6.00 11.73
CA VAL A 99 -15.76 6.65 10.66
C VAL A 99 -14.56 7.40 11.24
N SER A 100 -14.77 8.17 12.32
CA SER A 100 -13.70 8.92 12.98
C SER A 100 -12.60 8.00 13.52
N GLU A 101 -12.97 6.91 14.20
CA GLU A 101 -12.02 5.93 14.72
C GLU A 101 -11.24 5.22 13.60
N ASN A 102 -11.90 4.92 12.46
CA ASN A 102 -11.20 4.35 11.29
C ASN A 102 -10.16 5.34 10.73
N LEU A 103 -10.48 6.64 10.67
CA LEU A 103 -9.54 7.66 10.22
C LEU A 103 -8.38 7.82 11.22
N GLU A 104 -8.66 7.73 12.53
CA GLU A 104 -7.64 7.78 13.58
C GLU A 104 -6.66 6.60 13.48
N MET A 105 -7.15 5.40 13.15
CA MET A 105 -6.27 4.25 12.88
C MET A 105 -5.25 4.51 11.76
N GLY A 106 -5.58 5.32 10.76
CA GLY A 106 -4.64 5.77 9.74
C GLY A 106 -3.49 6.65 10.26
N CYS A 107 -3.64 7.22 11.46
CA CYS A 107 -2.62 8.03 12.13
C CYS A 107 -1.88 7.27 13.25
N PHE A 108 -2.01 5.93 13.32
CA PHE A 108 -1.48 5.10 14.41
C PHE A 108 0.01 5.33 14.68
N ILE A 109 0.83 5.48 13.63
CA ILE A 109 2.28 5.72 13.77
C ILE A 109 2.57 7.14 14.33
N LYS A 110 1.72 8.13 14.01
CA LYS A 110 1.88 9.52 14.44
C LYS A 110 0.53 10.12 14.86
N PRO A 111 0.00 9.75 16.05
CA PRO A 111 -1.33 10.19 16.48
C PRO A 111 -1.48 11.73 16.57
N SER A 112 -0.40 12.45 16.80
CA SER A 112 -0.41 13.93 16.93
C SER A 112 -0.89 14.66 15.67
N VAL A 113 -0.86 14.02 14.51
CA VAL A 113 -1.30 14.64 13.24
C VAL A 113 -2.78 14.41 12.95
N PHE A 114 -3.50 13.66 13.80
CA PHE A 114 -4.89 13.25 13.53
C PHE A 114 -5.80 14.45 13.23
N ASN A 115 -5.81 15.47 14.05
CA ASN A 115 -6.71 16.63 13.86
C ASN A 115 -6.47 17.31 12.51
N GLU A 116 -5.22 17.58 12.16
CA GLU A 116 -4.84 18.17 10.86
C GLU A 116 -5.30 17.30 9.70
N ARG A 117 -5.03 15.99 9.79
CA ARG A 117 -5.38 15.02 8.74
C ARG A 117 -6.88 14.80 8.63
N PHE A 118 -7.59 14.79 9.74
CA PHE A 118 -9.05 14.70 9.78
C PHE A 118 -9.68 15.90 9.07
N GLU A 119 -9.24 17.13 9.37
CA GLU A 119 -9.69 18.34 8.69
C GLU A 119 -9.43 18.25 7.17
N TYR A 120 -8.22 17.85 6.78
CA TYR A 120 -7.86 17.72 5.37
C TYR A 120 -8.73 16.68 4.65
N VAL A 121 -8.82 15.46 5.17
CA VAL A 121 -9.59 14.37 4.55
C VAL A 121 -11.08 14.72 4.48
N THR A 122 -11.64 15.31 5.54
CA THR A 122 -13.07 15.69 5.55
C THR A 122 -13.37 16.92 4.70
N SER A 123 -12.39 17.74 4.36
CA SER A 123 -12.55 18.78 3.34
C SER A 123 -12.69 18.21 1.93
N LEU A 124 -11.99 17.10 1.64
CA LEU A 124 -12.09 16.37 0.37
C LEU A 124 -13.36 15.51 0.30
N PHE A 125 -13.76 14.94 1.43
CA PHE A 125 -14.90 14.03 1.56
C PHE A 125 -15.84 14.50 2.68
N PRO A 126 -16.67 15.52 2.48
CA PRO A 126 -17.51 16.13 3.54
C PRO A 126 -18.45 15.13 4.23
N LYS A 127 -18.94 14.12 3.52
CA LYS A 127 -19.79 13.06 4.08
C LYS A 127 -19.13 12.27 5.21
N LEU A 128 -17.79 12.19 5.25
CA LEU A 128 -17.09 11.52 6.35
C LEU A 128 -17.22 12.33 7.65
N ARG A 129 -17.23 13.67 7.57
CA ARG A 129 -17.48 14.55 8.72
C ARG A 129 -18.92 14.41 9.23
N GLU A 130 -19.89 14.45 8.33
CA GLU A 130 -21.32 14.33 8.66
C GLU A 130 -21.61 12.99 9.37
N ARG A 131 -20.87 11.94 9.01
CA ARG A 131 -21.03 10.57 9.52
C ARG A 131 -19.91 10.13 10.46
N ALA A 132 -19.15 11.05 11.02
CA ALA A 132 -17.96 10.76 11.83
C ALA A 132 -18.22 9.77 12.97
N ASN A 133 -19.38 9.86 13.61
CA ASN A 133 -19.81 9.00 14.72
C ASN A 133 -20.61 7.75 14.28
N GLN A 134 -20.84 7.56 12.98
CA GLN A 134 -21.54 6.39 12.45
C GLN A 134 -20.55 5.21 12.33
N ARG A 135 -21.00 3.98 12.65
CA ARG A 135 -20.19 2.78 12.43
C ARG A 135 -19.93 2.57 10.95
N ALA A 136 -18.66 2.32 10.60
CA ALA A 136 -18.24 2.17 9.22
C ALA A 136 -18.92 1.00 8.51
N GLY A 137 -19.20 -0.10 9.22
CA GLY A 137 -19.92 -1.24 8.67
C GLY A 137 -21.39 -0.97 8.27
N SER A 138 -21.97 0.17 8.69
CA SER A 138 -23.32 0.58 8.30
C SER A 138 -23.34 1.57 7.14
N LEU A 139 -22.19 1.92 6.59
CA LEU A 139 -22.07 2.72 5.37
C LEU A 139 -22.28 1.82 4.16
N SER A 140 -23.23 2.19 3.31
CA SER A 140 -23.47 1.57 2.01
C SER A 140 -22.77 2.33 0.90
#